data_fc5ac37d0322dcf1dbf6173150fe4331
#
_entry.id   fc5ac37d0322dcf1dbf6173150fe4331
#
_cell.length_a   1.000
_cell.length_b   1.000
_cell.length_c   1.000
_cell.angle_alpha   90.00
_cell.angle_beta   90.00
_cell.angle_gamma   90.00
#
_symmetry.space_group_name_H-M   'P 1'
#
loop_
_entity.id
_entity.type
_entity.pdbx_description
1 polymer ?
#
loop_
_entity_poly.entity_id
_entity_poly.type
_entity_poly.pdbx_seq_one_letter_code
_entity_poly.pdbx_strand_id
1 'polypeptide(L)'
;MRAGKLDRTLVLQRLARTVSAAGTVSSDWTHLATVRAELVNSAVTEAGTGYGEADNSALVFRVRYRSDLTTEDRVLYAGRALDLTGILELGRRRALELHCEAVS
;
A
#
# COMPACT_ATOMS: atom_id res chain seq x y z
N MET A 1 -13.43 13.30 2.39
CA MET A 1 -12.25 12.93 3.17
C MET A 1 -11.60 14.16 3.75
N ARG A 2 -11.27 14.12 5.00
CA ARG A 2 -10.65 15.27 5.66
C ARG A 2 -9.15 15.21 5.54
N ALA A 3 -8.56 16.29 5.10
CA ALA A 3 -7.11 16.34 4.96
C ALA A 3 -6.40 16.15 6.30
N GLY A 4 -7.00 16.59 7.40
CA GLY A 4 -6.38 16.46 8.71
C GLY A 4 -6.22 15.04 9.20
N LYS A 5 -6.93 14.10 8.60
CA LYS A 5 -6.79 12.70 8.96
C LYS A 5 -5.75 11.98 8.13
N LEU A 6 -5.21 12.64 7.13
CA LEU A 6 -4.20 12.04 6.25
C LEU A 6 -2.83 12.29 6.87
N ASP A 7 -2.55 11.61 7.97
CA ASP A 7 -1.34 11.87 8.75
C ASP A 7 -0.29 10.78 8.55
N ARG A 8 -0.55 9.78 7.73
CA ARG A 8 0.44 8.75 7.41
C ARG A 8 0.99 9.01 6.03
N THR A 9 2.21 8.59 5.80
CA THR A 9 2.85 8.77 4.49
C THR A 9 3.11 7.39 3.91
N LEU A 10 2.62 7.18 2.69
CA LEU A 10 2.83 5.94 1.96
C LEU A 10 3.63 6.24 0.71
N VAL A 11 4.59 5.36 0.42
CA VAL A 11 5.29 5.39 -0.86
C VAL A 11 4.72 4.27 -1.70
N LEU A 12 4.20 4.62 -2.85
CA LEU A 12 3.64 3.65 -3.78
C LEU A 12 4.71 3.27 -4.78
N GLN A 13 4.86 1.98 -5.00
CA GLN A 13 5.90 1.47 -5.88
C GLN A 13 5.29 0.53 -6.90
N ARG A 14 5.87 0.54 -8.09
CA ARG A 14 5.43 -0.30 -9.20
C ARG A 14 6.61 -1.12 -9.68
N LEU A 15 6.34 -2.38 -10.00
CA LEU A 15 7.37 -3.27 -10.51
C LEU A 15 7.64 -2.92 -11.96
N ALA A 16 8.88 -2.60 -12.25
CA ALA A 16 9.32 -2.30 -13.62
C ALA A 16 10.23 -3.42 -14.09
N ARG A 17 9.97 -3.90 -15.31
CA ARG A 17 10.79 -4.92 -15.92
C ARG A 17 11.65 -4.29 -16.98
N THR A 18 12.91 -4.67 -16.97
CA THR A 18 13.83 -4.26 -18.02
C THR A 18 14.48 -5.47 -18.62
N VAL A 19 14.72 -5.40 -19.94
CA VAL A 19 15.40 -6.47 -20.67
C VAL A 19 16.69 -5.87 -21.19
N SER A 20 17.82 -6.48 -20.81
CA SER A 20 19.12 -6.01 -21.27
C SER A 20 19.35 -6.41 -22.71
N ALA A 21 20.37 -5.83 -23.32
CA ALA A 21 20.73 -6.17 -24.68
C ALA A 21 21.07 -7.67 -24.82
N ALA A 22 21.50 -8.29 -23.73
CA ALA A 22 21.82 -9.72 -23.73
C ALA A 22 20.59 -10.58 -23.51
N GLY A 23 19.40 -9.98 -23.37
CA GLY A 23 18.18 -10.75 -23.14
C GLY A 23 17.89 -11.04 -21.69
N THR A 24 18.69 -10.54 -20.78
CA THR A 24 18.45 -10.75 -19.35
C THR A 24 17.32 -9.87 -18.88
N VAL A 25 16.35 -10.49 -18.19
CA VAL A 25 15.21 -9.78 -17.63
C VAL A 25 15.49 -9.47 -16.19
N SER A 26 15.30 -8.23 -15.80
CA SER A 26 15.40 -7.83 -14.40
C SER A 26 14.15 -7.06 -14.02
N SER A 27 13.79 -7.14 -12.75
CA SER A 27 12.60 -6.49 -12.23
C SER A 27 12.98 -5.72 -10.99
N ASP A 28 12.61 -4.44 -10.97
CA ASP A 28 12.90 -3.58 -9.83
C ASP A 28 11.67 -2.79 -9.46
N TRP A 29 11.53 -2.51 -8.17
CA TRP A 29 10.46 -1.64 -7.71
C TRP A 29 10.87 -0.20 -7.94
N THR A 30 10.02 0.55 -8.61
CA THR A 30 10.27 1.95 -8.89
C THR A 30 9.25 2.80 -8.18
N HIS A 31 9.66 4.02 -7.85
CA HIS A 31 8.79 4.97 -7.18
C HIS A 31 7.65 5.38 -8.11
N LEU A 32 6.43 5.17 -7.67
CA LEU A 32 5.25 5.62 -8.41
C LEU A 32 4.78 6.96 -7.87
N ALA A 33 4.59 7.06 -6.57
CA ALA A 33 4.13 8.29 -5.95
C ALA A 33 4.31 8.21 -4.45
N THR A 34 4.32 9.36 -3.81
CA THR A 34 4.24 9.47 -2.35
C THR A 34 2.92 10.12 -2.03
N VAL A 35 2.12 9.47 -1.18
CA VAL A 35 0.79 9.97 -0.87
C VAL A 35 0.59 10.01 0.63
N ARG A 36 -0.34 10.86 1.05
CA ARG A 36 -0.75 10.90 2.43
C ARG A 36 -1.95 10.01 2.61
N ALA A 37 -2.04 9.38 3.77
CA ALA A 37 -3.08 8.39 4.01
C ALA A 37 -3.57 8.47 5.44
N GLU A 38 -4.78 7.97 5.64
CA GLU A 38 -5.36 7.74 6.95
C GLU A 38 -5.29 6.25 7.23
N LEU A 39 -4.77 5.86 8.40
CA LEU A 39 -4.80 4.47 8.82
C LEU A 39 -6.18 4.18 9.36
N VAL A 40 -6.94 3.38 8.62
CA VAL A 40 -8.35 3.16 8.95
C VAL A 40 -8.50 1.99 9.90
N ASN A 41 -7.70 0.95 9.69
CA ASN A 41 -7.87 -0.27 10.45
C ASN A 41 -6.55 -1.01 10.50
N SER A 42 -6.35 -1.72 11.60
CA SER A 42 -5.19 -2.57 11.78
C SER A 42 -5.65 -3.86 12.44
N ALA A 43 -5.41 -4.98 11.77
CA ALA A 43 -5.79 -6.27 12.31
C ALA A 43 -5.02 -6.55 13.60
N VAL A 44 -3.82 -6.04 13.72
CA VAL A 44 -3.06 -6.21 14.93
C VAL A 44 -3.80 -5.61 16.13
N THR A 45 -4.31 -4.41 15.94
CA THR A 45 -5.02 -3.72 17.00
C THR A 45 -6.27 -4.49 17.39
N GLU A 46 -6.99 -4.98 16.41
CA GLU A 46 -8.22 -5.69 16.67
C GLU A 46 -7.96 -7.01 17.39
N ALA A 47 -6.94 -7.70 16.97
CA ALA A 47 -6.63 -8.96 17.61
C ALA A 47 -6.41 -8.76 19.08
N GLY A 48 -5.83 -7.62 19.46
CA GLY A 48 -5.69 -7.27 20.86
C GLY A 48 -4.97 -8.29 21.68
N THR A 49 -4.30 -9.21 21.05
CA THR A 49 -3.73 -10.34 21.76
C THR A 49 -2.31 -10.10 22.18
N GLY A 50 -1.62 -9.22 21.46
CA GLY A 50 -0.25 -8.97 21.78
C GLY A 50 0.68 -10.11 21.42
N TYR A 51 0.26 -11.02 20.61
CA TYR A 51 1.12 -12.11 20.18
C TYR A 51 2.03 -11.69 19.06
N GLY A 52 3.10 -12.41 18.90
CA GLY A 52 4.08 -12.09 17.89
C GLY A 52 3.56 -12.18 16.48
N GLU A 53 2.42 -12.76 16.28
CA GLU A 53 1.82 -12.83 14.95
C GLU A 53 1.43 -11.49 14.42
N ALA A 54 1.70 -10.45 15.15
CA ALA A 54 1.44 -9.11 14.68
C ALA A 54 2.11 -8.82 13.35
N ASP A 55 3.15 -9.54 13.03
CA ASP A 55 3.84 -9.33 11.77
C ASP A 55 3.00 -9.70 10.57
N ASN A 56 1.92 -10.43 10.77
CA ASN A 56 1.02 -10.80 9.69
C ASN A 56 -0.14 -9.85 9.55
N SER A 57 -0.05 -8.72 10.18
CA SER A 57 -1.19 -7.82 10.22
C SER A 57 -1.55 -7.31 8.84
N ALA A 58 -2.84 -7.19 8.63
CA ALA A 58 -3.38 -6.50 7.51
C ALA A 58 -3.64 -5.06 7.93
N LEU A 59 -3.31 -4.13 7.07
CA LEU A 59 -3.54 -2.72 7.31
C LEU A 59 -4.44 -2.17 6.22
N VAL A 60 -5.32 -1.26 6.60
CA VAL A 60 -6.22 -0.63 5.66
C VAL A 60 -5.96 0.87 5.73
N PHE A 61 -5.61 1.44 4.59
CA PHE A 61 -5.36 2.87 4.48
C PHE A 61 -6.39 3.50 3.59
N ARG A 62 -6.72 4.75 3.86
CA ARG A 62 -7.57 5.53 2.99
C ARG A 62 -6.76 6.68 2.43
N VAL A 63 -6.78 6.81 1.09
CA VAL A 63 -6.01 7.82 0.39
C VAL A 63 -6.94 8.56 -0.56
N ARG A 64 -6.48 9.71 -1.05
CA ARG A 64 -7.22 10.41 -2.09
C ARG A 64 -7.25 9.57 -3.35
N TYR A 65 -8.29 9.75 -4.13
CA TYR A 65 -8.49 8.97 -5.34
C TYR A 65 -7.30 9.08 -6.29
N ARG A 66 -6.91 7.94 -6.85
CA ARG A 66 -5.93 7.85 -7.93
C ARG A 66 -6.42 6.80 -8.90
N SER A 67 -6.27 7.08 -10.19
CA SER A 67 -6.75 6.14 -11.21
C SER A 67 -5.67 5.15 -11.64
N ASP A 68 -4.44 5.32 -11.16
CA ASP A 68 -3.30 4.58 -11.70
C ASP A 68 -2.83 3.43 -10.80
N LEU A 69 -3.47 3.21 -9.66
CA LEU A 69 -3.07 2.13 -8.76
C LEU A 69 -3.68 0.80 -9.19
N THR A 70 -2.89 -0.26 -9.05
CA THR A 70 -3.37 -1.62 -9.28
C THR A 70 -2.89 -2.50 -8.14
N THR A 71 -3.46 -3.71 -8.03
CA THR A 71 -3.05 -4.63 -6.99
C THR A 71 -1.68 -5.26 -7.28
N GLU A 72 -1.07 -4.93 -8.41
CA GLU A 72 0.30 -5.34 -8.66
C GLU A 72 1.30 -4.36 -8.08
N ASP A 73 0.84 -3.21 -7.64
CA ASP A 73 1.70 -2.24 -6.98
C ASP A 73 1.88 -2.63 -5.53
N ARG A 74 2.83 -1.99 -4.86
CA ARG A 74 3.01 -2.23 -3.44
C ARG A 74 3.17 -0.90 -2.71
N VAL A 75 3.08 -0.98 -1.40
CA VAL A 75 3.11 0.18 -0.52
C VAL A 75 4.29 0.03 0.42
N LEU A 76 5.06 1.11 0.59
CA LEU A 76 6.03 1.20 1.68
C LEU A 76 5.43 2.07 2.76
N TYR A 77 5.38 1.53 3.95
CA TYR A 77 4.86 2.25 5.10
C TYR A 77 5.81 2.05 6.27
N ALA A 78 6.32 3.14 6.81
CA ALA A 78 7.23 3.09 7.96
C ALA A 78 8.43 2.18 7.69
N GLY A 79 8.92 2.21 6.45
CA GLY A 79 10.07 1.41 6.07
C GLY A 79 9.78 -0.04 5.76
N ARG A 80 8.52 -0.45 5.75
CA ARG A 80 8.14 -1.84 5.49
C ARG A 80 7.38 -1.93 4.19
N ALA A 81 7.65 -2.99 3.45
CA ALA A 81 6.94 -3.25 2.20
C ALA A 81 5.66 -4.01 2.50
N LEU A 82 4.57 -3.56 1.92
CA LEU A 82 3.27 -4.19 2.08
C LEU A 82 2.71 -4.50 0.72
N ASP A 83 2.18 -5.71 0.55
CA ASP A 83 1.47 -6.06 -0.66
C ASP A 83 0.12 -5.36 -0.68
N LEU A 84 -0.24 -4.83 -1.83
CA LEU A 84 -1.55 -4.22 -2.02
C LEU A 84 -2.51 -5.31 -2.49
N THR A 85 -3.33 -5.80 -1.57
CA THR A 85 -4.18 -6.95 -1.86
C THR A 85 -5.56 -6.57 -2.35
N GLY A 86 -5.99 -5.35 -2.14
CA GLY A 86 -7.28 -4.91 -2.63
C GLY A 86 -7.37 -3.40 -2.67
N ILE A 87 -8.16 -2.92 -3.60
CA ILE A 87 -8.41 -1.49 -3.77
C ILE A 87 -9.92 -1.32 -3.89
N LEU A 88 -10.47 -0.47 -3.02
CA LEU A 88 -11.90 -0.19 -3.03
C LEU A 88 -12.10 1.29 -3.24
N GLU A 89 -12.88 1.64 -4.25
CA GLU A 89 -13.18 3.04 -4.50
C GLU A 89 -14.31 3.49 -3.56
N LEU A 90 -14.10 4.62 -2.90
CA LEU A 90 -15.06 5.19 -1.99
C LEU A 90 -15.67 6.43 -2.63
N GLY A 91 -17.00 6.45 -2.72
CA GLY A 91 -17.70 7.54 -3.37
C GLY A 91 -17.39 7.55 -4.85
N ARG A 92 -17.55 8.70 -5.45
CA ARG A 92 -17.28 8.86 -6.88
C ARG A 92 -15.94 9.53 -7.04
N ARG A 93 -14.88 8.73 -7.20
CA ARG A 93 -13.52 9.23 -7.39
C ARG A 93 -13.11 10.19 -6.27
N ARG A 94 -13.55 9.89 -5.06
CA ARG A 94 -13.17 10.73 -3.92
C ARG A 94 -11.99 10.16 -3.16
N ALA A 95 -12.00 8.87 -2.94
CA ALA A 95 -10.98 8.24 -2.14
C ALA A 95 -10.86 6.79 -2.54
N LEU A 96 -9.76 6.18 -2.13
CA LEU A 96 -9.54 4.75 -2.27
C LEU A 96 -9.24 4.19 -0.90
N GLU A 97 -9.74 2.99 -0.67
CA GLU A 97 -9.35 2.22 0.51
C GLU A 97 -8.39 1.15 0.04
N LEU A 98 -7.19 1.17 0.59
CA LEU A 98 -6.11 0.28 0.18
C LEU A 98 -5.96 -0.79 1.24
N HIS A 99 -6.17 -2.03 0.85
CA HIS A 99 -6.01 -3.17 1.75
C HIS A 99 -4.63 -3.74 1.52
N CYS A 100 -3.82 -3.75 2.56
CA CYS A 100 -2.41 -4.10 2.47
C CYS A 100 -2.09 -5.20 3.46
N GLU A 101 -1.13 -6.04 3.10
CA GLU A 101 -0.64 -7.08 3.99
C GLU A 101 0.87 -7.09 3.95
N ALA A 102 1.47 -7.44 5.07
CA ALA A 102 2.92 -7.50 5.15
C ALA A 102 3.46 -8.52 4.15
N VAL A 103 4.54 -8.16 3.49
CA VAL A 103 5.21 -9.07 2.58
C VAL A 103 5.89 -10.14 3.42
N SER A 104 5.62 -11.38 3.11
CA SER A 104 6.20 -12.52 3.84
C SER A 104 7.58 -12.91 3.30
#